data_72324ed5c2933579f4e755bf667e3865
#
_entry.id   72324ed5c2933579f4e755bf667e3865
#
_cell.length_a   1.000
_cell.length_b   1.000
_cell.length_c   1.000
_cell.angle_alpha   90.00
_cell.angle_beta   90.00
_cell.angle_gamma   90.00
#
_symmetry.space_group_name_H-M   'P 1'
#
loop_
_entity.id
_entity.type
_entity.pdbx_description
1 polymer ?
#
loop_
_entity_poly.entity_id
_entity_poly.type
_entity_poly.pdbx_seq_one_letter_code
_entity_poly.pdbx_strand_id
1 'polypeptide(L)'
;MFGEGVGGDAAFTVEVESGVLGVIVDVLGHGEEANKLAVRMQEYLLRQTSGDVVGLLSRLHEGFRSSRGAAVGLCMIELASGRMRYAGVGNTVIRRFGDSETRLVSRDGVVGGTMRTPVEETLQLSDGDMVVLYTDGVKTHFVAAEYPWLRTHSPCVVATNIVHRFGKPHDDASCLVMRYKR
;
A
#
# COMPACT_ATOMS: atom_id res chain seq x y z
N MET A 1 4.39 -20.78 16.24
CA MET A 1 5.24 -21.19 15.12
C MET A 1 4.53 -20.67 13.89
N PHE A 2 4.95 -19.52 13.37
CA PHE A 2 4.44 -19.01 12.09
C PHE A 2 4.98 -19.95 11.03
N GLY A 3 4.09 -20.50 10.21
CA GLY A 3 4.51 -21.43 9.15
C GLY A 3 5.50 -20.75 8.21
N GLU A 4 6.47 -21.49 7.73
CA GLU A 4 7.42 -21.09 6.68
C GLU A 4 6.68 -20.99 5.33
N GLY A 5 5.65 -20.12 5.28
CA GLY A 5 4.90 -19.84 4.07
C GLY A 5 5.45 -18.59 3.42
N VAL A 6 5.84 -18.69 2.17
CA VAL A 6 6.21 -17.53 1.35
C VAL A 6 4.91 -16.81 0.99
N GLY A 7 4.74 -15.56 1.47
CA GLY A 7 3.52 -14.78 1.30
C GLY A 7 3.34 -14.20 -0.11
N GLY A 8 2.09 -13.90 -0.47
CA GLY A 8 1.72 -13.21 -1.72
C GLY A 8 1.76 -11.69 -1.62
N ASP A 9 2.11 -11.13 -0.47
CA ASP A 9 2.12 -9.70 -0.19
C ASP A 9 3.48 -9.05 -0.50
N ALA A 10 3.46 -7.79 -0.93
CA ALA A 10 4.65 -6.95 -1.00
C ALA A 10 4.32 -5.50 -0.58
N ALA A 11 5.21 -4.88 0.20
CA ALA A 11 5.12 -3.49 0.62
C ALA A 11 6.51 -2.84 0.54
N PHE A 12 6.64 -1.77 -0.25
CA PHE A 12 7.93 -1.13 -0.51
C PHE A 12 7.76 0.32 -0.99
N THR A 13 8.87 1.04 -1.09
CA THR A 13 8.91 2.38 -1.67
C THR A 13 9.81 2.42 -2.90
N VAL A 14 9.49 3.33 -3.82
CA VAL A 14 10.30 3.67 -5.00
C VAL A 14 10.58 5.17 -4.97
N GLU A 15 11.84 5.56 -5.03
CA GLU A 15 12.20 6.95 -5.23
C GLU A 15 11.95 7.34 -6.69
N VAL A 16 11.26 8.46 -6.88
CA VAL A 16 10.99 9.04 -8.19
C VAL A 16 11.42 10.51 -8.18
N GLU A 17 11.56 11.13 -9.36
CA GLU A 17 12.10 12.50 -9.50
C GLU A 17 11.41 13.53 -8.59
N SER A 18 10.08 13.44 -8.39
CA SER A 18 9.31 14.40 -7.60
C SER A 18 9.05 13.97 -6.16
N GLY A 19 9.50 12.78 -5.73
CA GLY A 19 9.23 12.28 -4.39
C GLY A 19 9.33 10.78 -4.20
N VAL A 20 8.38 10.21 -3.45
CA VAL A 20 8.37 8.79 -3.09
C VAL A 20 7.05 8.16 -3.47
N LEU A 21 7.10 7.06 -4.21
CA LEU A 21 5.97 6.19 -4.49
C LEU A 21 5.93 5.06 -3.45
N GLY A 22 4.92 5.05 -2.60
CA GLY A 22 4.61 3.93 -1.71
C GLY A 22 3.74 2.91 -2.44
N VAL A 23 4.08 1.64 -2.30
CA VAL A 23 3.42 0.53 -2.98
C VAL A 23 2.99 -0.52 -1.98
N ILE A 24 1.78 -1.03 -2.14
CA ILE A 24 1.30 -2.24 -1.49
C ILE A 24 0.67 -3.16 -2.54
N VAL A 25 1.00 -4.44 -2.49
CA VAL A 25 0.50 -5.49 -3.38
C VAL A 25 0.05 -6.66 -2.52
N ASP A 26 -1.12 -7.20 -2.82
CA ASP A 26 -1.69 -8.40 -2.21
C ASP A 26 -2.16 -9.32 -3.36
N VAL A 27 -1.39 -10.36 -3.63
CA VAL A 27 -1.68 -11.31 -4.72
C VAL A 27 -2.73 -12.31 -4.29
N LEU A 28 -3.73 -12.53 -5.14
CA LEU A 28 -4.80 -13.48 -4.86
C LEU A 28 -4.29 -14.91 -4.63
N GLY A 29 -4.64 -15.47 -3.47
CA GLY A 29 -4.19 -16.78 -3.01
C GLY A 29 -2.86 -16.70 -2.26
N HIS A 30 -2.29 -17.83 -1.92
CA HIS A 30 -1.11 -17.97 -1.05
C HIS A 30 -0.06 -18.91 -1.66
N GLY A 31 1.08 -19.00 -1.00
CA GLY A 31 2.16 -19.92 -1.33
C GLY A 31 3.06 -19.44 -2.46
N GLU A 32 3.88 -20.35 -2.98
CA GLU A 32 5.00 -20.05 -3.88
C GLU A 32 4.58 -19.33 -5.17
N GLU A 33 3.45 -19.70 -5.78
CA GLU A 33 2.96 -19.09 -7.02
C GLU A 33 2.44 -17.65 -6.80
N ALA A 34 1.84 -17.37 -5.63
CA ALA A 34 1.46 -16.02 -5.26
C ALA A 34 2.70 -15.15 -5.04
N ASN A 35 3.69 -15.67 -4.35
CA ASN A 35 4.97 -14.99 -4.12
C ASN A 35 5.71 -14.68 -5.42
N LYS A 36 5.82 -15.65 -6.34
CA LYS A 36 6.44 -15.40 -7.66
C LYS A 36 5.79 -14.25 -8.40
N LEU A 37 4.47 -14.13 -8.31
CA LEU A 37 3.75 -13.01 -8.94
C LEU A 37 4.00 -11.69 -8.21
N ALA A 38 3.99 -11.69 -6.87
CA ALA A 38 4.30 -10.51 -6.06
C ALA A 38 5.72 -9.98 -6.37
N VAL A 39 6.72 -10.86 -6.45
CA VAL A 39 8.09 -10.50 -6.82
C VAL A 39 8.15 -9.89 -8.23
N ARG A 40 7.47 -10.49 -9.22
CA ARG A 40 7.44 -9.95 -10.59
C ARG A 40 6.76 -8.58 -10.66
N MET A 41 5.67 -8.37 -9.93
CA MET A 41 5.00 -7.06 -9.83
C MET A 41 5.90 -6.03 -9.14
N GLN A 42 6.58 -6.43 -8.07
CA GLN A 42 7.57 -5.59 -7.38
C GLN A 42 8.71 -5.18 -8.31
N GLU A 43 9.34 -6.12 -9.02
CA GLU A 43 10.41 -5.82 -9.99
C GLU A 43 9.95 -4.87 -11.09
N TYR A 44 8.73 -5.04 -11.57
CA TYR A 44 8.14 -4.14 -12.56
C TYR A 44 8.00 -2.72 -12.00
N LEU A 45 7.45 -2.58 -10.78
CA LEU A 45 7.21 -1.28 -10.16
C LEU A 45 8.50 -0.59 -9.70
N LEU A 46 9.52 -1.33 -9.26
CA LEU A 46 10.82 -0.78 -8.89
C LEU A 46 11.56 -0.09 -10.06
N ARG A 47 11.21 -0.43 -11.31
CA ARG A 47 11.78 0.19 -12.53
C ARG A 47 11.02 1.43 -13.00
N GLN A 48 9.94 1.81 -12.30
CA GLN A 48 9.15 2.97 -12.69
C GLN A 48 9.78 4.26 -12.18
N THR A 49 9.75 5.30 -13.00
CA THR A 49 10.21 6.65 -12.65
C THR A 49 9.07 7.66 -12.57
N SER A 50 7.88 7.24 -12.98
CA SER A 50 6.68 8.09 -13.02
C SER A 50 5.92 8.05 -11.69
N GLY A 51 5.48 9.21 -11.23
CA GLY A 51 4.54 9.34 -10.11
C GLY A 51 3.06 9.33 -10.52
N ASP A 52 2.73 8.99 -11.78
CA ASP A 52 1.35 8.85 -12.27
C ASP A 52 0.74 7.53 -11.78
N VAL A 53 0.07 7.58 -10.64
CA VAL A 53 -0.49 6.39 -9.96
C VAL A 53 -1.59 5.69 -10.77
N VAL A 54 -2.40 6.43 -11.54
CA VAL A 54 -3.46 5.87 -12.39
C VAL A 54 -2.86 5.17 -13.61
N GLY A 55 -1.94 5.85 -14.29
CA GLY A 55 -1.23 5.27 -15.43
C GLY A 55 -0.38 4.06 -15.06
N LEU A 56 0.24 4.08 -13.86
CA LEU A 56 1.01 2.93 -13.34
C LEU A 56 0.09 1.71 -13.08
N LEU A 57 -1.07 1.89 -12.43
CA LEU A 57 -2.04 0.82 -12.22
C LEU A 57 -2.56 0.25 -13.55
N SER A 58 -2.83 1.12 -14.52
CA SER A 58 -3.30 0.70 -15.85
C SER A 58 -2.24 -0.12 -16.58
N ARG A 59 -0.98 0.33 -16.58
CA ARG A 59 0.13 -0.42 -17.18
C ARG A 59 0.42 -1.74 -16.46
N LEU A 60 0.34 -1.74 -15.14
CA LEU A 60 0.48 -2.96 -14.34
C LEU A 60 -0.63 -3.96 -14.67
N HIS A 61 -1.88 -3.50 -14.77
CA HIS A 61 -3.01 -4.35 -15.19
C HIS A 61 -2.76 -5.00 -16.55
N GLU A 62 -2.37 -4.21 -17.55
CA GLU A 62 -2.12 -4.75 -18.90
C GLU A 62 -0.92 -5.72 -18.92
N GLY A 63 0.17 -5.37 -18.23
CA GLY A 63 1.38 -6.21 -18.18
C GLY A 63 1.20 -7.55 -17.47
N PHE A 64 0.19 -7.65 -16.62
CA PHE A 64 -0.09 -8.86 -15.82
C PHE A 64 -1.45 -9.49 -16.13
N ARG A 65 -2.05 -9.18 -17.28
CA ARG A 65 -3.28 -9.84 -17.74
C ARG A 65 -3.13 -11.37 -17.74
N SER A 66 -4.21 -12.03 -17.41
CA SER A 66 -4.28 -13.50 -17.33
C SER A 66 -3.40 -14.12 -16.25
N SER A 67 -2.84 -13.31 -15.34
CA SER A 67 -2.27 -13.81 -14.08
C SER A 67 -3.41 -14.13 -13.09
N ARG A 68 -3.05 -14.64 -11.89
CA ARG A 68 -4.06 -14.80 -10.83
C ARG A 68 -4.55 -13.45 -10.29
N GLY A 69 -3.80 -12.36 -10.54
CA GLY A 69 -4.14 -11.00 -10.18
C GLY A 69 -3.80 -10.62 -8.74
N ALA A 70 -3.94 -9.32 -8.47
CA ALA A 70 -3.64 -8.75 -7.15
C ALA A 70 -4.55 -7.57 -6.82
N ALA A 71 -4.74 -7.30 -5.51
CA ALA A 71 -5.08 -5.98 -5.03
C ALA A 71 -3.82 -5.12 -4.95
N VAL A 72 -3.89 -3.88 -5.40
CA VAL A 72 -2.73 -2.98 -5.46
C VAL A 72 -3.11 -1.57 -5.04
N GLY A 73 -2.34 -0.99 -4.13
CA GLY A 73 -2.42 0.42 -3.74
C GLY A 73 -1.14 1.16 -4.07
N LEU A 74 -1.24 2.28 -4.77
CA LEU A 74 -0.13 3.17 -5.13
C LEU A 74 -0.35 4.55 -4.51
N CYS A 75 0.63 5.03 -3.75
CA CYS A 75 0.59 6.31 -3.07
C CYS A 75 1.83 7.13 -3.41
N MET A 76 1.67 8.19 -4.20
CA MET A 76 2.74 9.12 -4.53
C MET A 76 2.72 10.30 -3.56
N ILE A 77 3.86 10.56 -2.91
CA ILE A 77 4.07 11.73 -2.04
C ILE A 77 5.11 12.64 -2.69
N GLU A 78 4.71 13.85 -3.07
CA GLU A 78 5.59 14.89 -3.55
C GLU A 78 6.28 15.57 -2.36
N LEU A 79 7.59 15.40 -2.24
CA LEU A 79 8.33 15.85 -1.04
C LEU A 79 8.32 17.37 -0.88
N ALA A 80 8.42 18.13 -1.97
CA ALA A 80 8.48 19.59 -1.92
C ALA A 80 7.15 20.24 -1.52
N SER A 81 6.03 19.67 -1.95
CA SER A 81 4.69 20.25 -1.76
C SER A 81 3.92 19.59 -0.62
N GLY A 82 4.22 18.33 -0.28
CA GLY A 82 3.40 17.50 0.59
C GLY A 82 2.11 17.03 -0.07
N ARG A 83 1.95 17.19 -1.39
CA ARG A 83 0.81 16.65 -2.12
C ARG A 83 0.92 15.13 -2.17
N MET A 84 -0.10 14.46 -1.69
CA MET A 84 -0.24 13.02 -1.77
C MET A 84 -1.31 12.67 -2.80
N ARG A 85 -1.00 11.74 -3.71
CA ARG A 85 -1.93 11.18 -4.69
C ARG A 85 -2.01 9.68 -4.48
N TYR A 86 -3.20 9.15 -4.46
CA TYR A 86 -3.46 7.73 -4.26
C TYR A 86 -4.37 7.18 -5.34
N ALA A 87 -4.07 5.98 -5.81
CA ALA A 87 -5.00 5.16 -6.55
C ALA A 87 -4.85 3.70 -6.09
N GLY A 88 -5.98 3.01 -5.91
CA GLY A 88 -5.99 1.63 -5.46
C GLY A 88 -7.07 0.81 -6.16
N VAL A 89 -6.79 -0.49 -6.29
CA VAL A 89 -7.70 -1.51 -6.83
C VAL A 89 -7.69 -2.70 -5.89
N GLY A 90 -8.89 -3.19 -5.53
CA GLY A 90 -9.08 -4.31 -4.62
C GLY A 90 -9.30 -3.85 -3.18
N ASN A 91 -8.87 -4.65 -2.22
CA ASN A 91 -9.12 -4.52 -0.79
C ASN A 91 -7.97 -3.85 -0.01
N THR A 92 -7.00 -3.25 -0.69
CA THR A 92 -5.94 -2.48 -0.02
C THR A 92 -6.50 -1.22 0.64
N VAL A 93 -5.93 -0.85 1.77
CA VAL A 93 -6.37 0.29 2.57
C VAL A 93 -5.23 1.30 2.71
N ILE A 94 -5.57 2.59 2.59
CA ILE A 94 -4.67 3.68 2.94
C ILE A 94 -5.34 4.60 3.97
N ARG A 95 -4.57 5.00 4.98
CA ARG A 95 -4.99 5.94 6.02
C ARG A 95 -3.91 6.99 6.24
N ARG A 96 -4.32 8.23 6.44
CA ARG A 96 -3.46 9.31 6.90
C ARG A 96 -3.81 9.63 8.34
N PHE A 97 -2.80 9.66 9.22
CA PHE A 97 -2.88 10.05 10.61
C PHE A 97 -2.13 11.38 10.81
N GLY A 98 -2.87 12.43 11.04
CA GLY A 98 -2.42 13.78 11.29
C GLY A 98 -3.33 14.43 12.34
N ASP A 99 -3.65 15.71 12.20
CA ASP A 99 -4.61 16.40 13.09
C ASP A 99 -6.00 15.76 13.02
N SER A 100 -6.36 15.24 11.85
CA SER A 100 -7.52 14.36 11.67
C SER A 100 -7.09 13.07 10.98
N GLU A 101 -7.86 12.01 11.18
CA GLU A 101 -7.69 10.78 10.44
C GLU A 101 -8.46 10.85 9.12
N THR A 102 -7.83 10.43 8.03
CA THR A 102 -8.46 10.33 6.71
C THR A 102 -8.21 8.95 6.14
N ARG A 103 -9.23 8.31 5.60
CA ARG A 103 -9.15 7.05 4.85
C ARG A 103 -9.51 7.31 3.41
N LEU A 104 -8.69 6.83 2.47
CA LEU A 104 -9.00 6.82 1.04
C LEU A 104 -9.40 5.40 0.62
N VAL A 105 -10.15 5.29 -0.46
CA VAL A 105 -10.82 4.05 -0.85
C VAL A 105 -10.26 3.55 -2.19
N SER A 106 -9.92 2.27 -2.22
CA SER A 106 -9.60 1.57 -3.46
C SER A 106 -10.87 1.27 -4.26
N ARG A 107 -10.76 1.20 -5.58
CA ARG A 107 -11.83 0.74 -6.45
C ARG A 107 -11.92 -0.77 -6.44
N ASP A 108 -13.13 -1.30 -6.53
CA ASP A 108 -13.34 -2.74 -6.69
C ASP A 108 -12.68 -3.26 -7.95
N GLY A 109 -12.07 -4.44 -7.85
CA GLY A 109 -11.45 -5.10 -8.97
C GLY A 109 -10.18 -5.87 -8.60
N VAL A 110 -9.52 -6.38 -9.61
CA VAL A 110 -8.28 -7.16 -9.53
C VAL A 110 -7.35 -6.73 -10.65
N VAL A 111 -6.17 -6.25 -10.30
CA VAL A 111 -5.11 -5.91 -11.26
C VAL A 111 -4.63 -7.20 -11.94
N GLY A 112 -4.59 -7.22 -13.27
CA GLY A 112 -4.31 -8.44 -14.07
C GLY A 112 -5.54 -9.32 -14.35
N GLY A 113 -6.65 -9.11 -13.63
CA GLY A 113 -7.94 -9.76 -13.83
C GLY A 113 -9.00 -8.79 -14.37
N THR A 114 -10.10 -8.61 -13.64
CA THR A 114 -11.14 -7.61 -13.96
C THR A 114 -10.91 -6.35 -13.15
N MET A 115 -10.71 -5.22 -13.81
CA MET A 115 -10.44 -3.93 -13.19
C MET A 115 -11.31 -2.85 -13.82
N ARG A 116 -11.95 -2.03 -13.00
CA ARG A 116 -12.52 -0.75 -13.43
C ARG A 116 -11.43 0.31 -13.57
N THR A 117 -11.67 1.35 -14.35
CA THR A 117 -10.74 2.48 -14.48
C THR A 117 -10.35 3.00 -13.09
N PRO A 118 -9.06 3.01 -12.74
CA PRO A 118 -8.61 3.57 -11.46
C PRO A 118 -8.94 5.06 -11.36
N VAL A 119 -9.15 5.53 -10.14
CA VAL A 119 -9.41 6.94 -9.86
C VAL A 119 -8.38 7.44 -8.88
N GLU A 120 -7.82 8.61 -9.17
CA GLU A 120 -6.90 9.28 -8.27
C GLU A 120 -7.66 10.05 -7.19
N GLU A 121 -7.26 9.86 -5.95
CA GLU A 121 -7.63 10.71 -4.82
C GLU A 121 -6.41 11.51 -4.36
N THR A 122 -6.63 12.76 -3.95
CA THR A 122 -5.55 13.67 -3.54
C THR A 122 -5.79 14.18 -2.13
N LEU A 123 -4.71 14.22 -1.33
CA LEU A 123 -4.68 14.86 -0.03
C LEU A 123 -3.47 15.80 0.08
N GLN A 124 -3.59 16.85 0.91
CA GLN A 124 -2.47 17.66 1.34
C GLN A 124 -1.95 17.14 2.68
N LEU A 125 -0.65 16.78 2.73
CA LEU A 125 0.01 16.38 3.96
C LEU A 125 0.59 17.59 4.69
N SER A 126 0.50 17.54 6.01
CA SER A 126 1.17 18.44 6.93
C SER A 126 2.44 17.80 7.49
N ASP A 127 3.37 18.63 7.99
CA ASP A 127 4.59 18.12 8.63
C ASP A 127 4.26 17.18 9.78
N GLY A 128 4.89 16.01 9.79
CA GLY A 128 4.67 14.95 10.77
C GLY A 128 3.53 13.96 10.45
N ASP A 129 2.73 14.19 9.41
CA ASP A 129 1.66 13.25 9.01
C ASP A 129 2.21 11.86 8.71
N MET A 130 1.51 10.85 9.20
CA MET A 130 1.79 9.45 8.92
C MET A 130 0.83 8.91 7.87
N VAL A 131 1.37 8.34 6.82
CA VAL A 131 0.63 7.63 5.77
C VAL A 131 0.87 6.14 5.95
N VAL A 132 -0.21 5.38 6.07
CA VAL A 132 -0.17 3.94 6.34
C VAL A 132 -0.96 3.21 5.27
N LEU A 133 -0.30 2.33 4.53
CA LEU A 133 -0.91 1.39 3.59
C LEU A 133 -0.85 -0.01 4.18
N TYR A 134 -1.89 -0.80 4.02
CA TYR A 134 -1.89 -2.20 4.47
C TYR A 134 -2.84 -3.08 3.66
N THR A 135 -2.52 -4.38 3.62
CA THR A 135 -3.35 -5.42 3.00
C THR A 135 -4.50 -5.82 3.91
N ASP A 136 -5.46 -6.55 3.40
CA ASP A 136 -6.63 -6.98 4.14
C ASP A 136 -6.30 -7.99 5.25
N GLY A 137 -5.12 -8.60 5.25
CA GLY A 137 -4.57 -9.36 6.38
C GLY A 137 -4.44 -8.55 7.67
N VAL A 138 -4.53 -7.21 7.60
CA VAL A 138 -4.58 -6.34 8.78
C VAL A 138 -6.03 -5.96 9.10
N LYS A 139 -6.47 -6.15 10.35
CA LYS A 139 -7.79 -5.72 10.83
C LYS A 139 -7.91 -4.21 10.73
N THR A 140 -9.01 -3.73 10.16
CA THR A 140 -9.23 -2.29 9.90
C THR A 140 -9.77 -1.50 11.10
N HIS A 141 -10.23 -2.19 12.15
CA HIS A 141 -10.89 -1.58 13.30
C HIS A 141 -9.90 -1.17 14.40
N PHE A 142 -9.06 -0.18 14.11
CA PHE A 142 -8.28 0.52 15.13
C PHE A 142 -8.43 2.03 14.93
N VAL A 143 -8.62 2.75 16.03
CA VAL A 143 -8.86 4.20 16.05
C VAL A 143 -7.59 4.89 16.55
N ALA A 144 -7.12 5.91 15.83
CA ALA A 144 -5.86 6.60 16.17
C ALA A 144 -5.83 7.14 17.60
N ALA A 145 -6.98 7.57 18.13
CA ALA A 145 -7.08 8.09 19.50
C ALA A 145 -6.75 7.04 20.58
N GLU A 146 -6.97 5.75 20.30
CA GLU A 146 -6.65 4.65 21.21
C GLU A 146 -5.18 4.25 21.17
N TYR A 147 -4.46 4.66 20.12
CA TYR A 147 -3.08 4.26 19.86
C TYR A 147 -2.18 5.46 19.55
N PRO A 148 -1.78 6.27 20.55
CA PRO A 148 -0.95 7.46 20.35
C PRO A 148 0.37 7.19 19.63
N TRP A 149 0.91 5.97 19.75
CA TRP A 149 2.13 5.55 19.08
C TRP A 149 2.04 5.59 17.53
N LEU A 150 0.82 5.54 16.96
CA LEU A 150 0.62 5.73 15.50
C LEU A 150 1.15 7.08 15.00
N ARG A 151 1.25 8.09 15.87
CA ARG A 151 1.73 9.43 15.51
C ARG A 151 3.12 9.74 16.08
N THR A 152 3.50 9.11 17.19
CA THR A 152 4.71 9.47 17.93
C THR A 152 5.92 8.60 17.61
N HIS A 153 5.71 7.33 17.26
CA HIS A 153 6.81 6.39 17.01
C HIS A 153 7.34 6.50 15.56
N SER A 154 8.54 5.97 15.33
CA SER A 154 9.11 5.91 13.98
C SER A 154 8.26 5.04 13.03
N PRO A 155 8.29 5.31 11.70
CA PRO A 155 7.53 4.52 10.73
C PRO A 155 7.74 3.01 10.85
N CYS A 156 8.99 2.57 11.05
CA CYS A 156 9.30 1.15 11.22
C CYS A 156 8.60 0.54 12.44
N VAL A 157 8.65 1.21 13.60
CA VAL A 157 7.99 0.75 14.83
C VAL A 157 6.48 0.75 14.66
N VAL A 158 5.92 1.74 13.96
CA VAL A 158 4.47 1.79 13.68
C VAL A 158 4.07 0.61 12.79
N ALA A 159 4.79 0.33 11.70
CA ALA A 159 4.50 -0.78 10.82
C ALA A 159 4.54 -2.14 11.56
N THR A 160 5.60 -2.36 12.35
CA THR A 160 5.75 -3.57 13.17
C THR A 160 4.60 -3.73 14.16
N ASN A 161 4.22 -2.66 14.87
CA ASN A 161 3.11 -2.69 15.84
C ASN A 161 1.76 -2.94 15.15
N ILE A 162 1.52 -2.39 13.96
CA ILE A 162 0.28 -2.62 13.21
C ILE A 162 0.17 -4.11 12.86
N VAL A 163 1.18 -4.70 12.24
CA VAL A 163 1.17 -6.11 11.85
C VAL A 163 1.05 -7.02 13.09
N HIS A 164 1.81 -6.74 14.14
CA HIS A 164 1.80 -7.57 15.35
C HIS A 164 0.47 -7.52 16.12
N ARG A 165 -0.18 -6.35 16.21
CA ARG A 165 -1.41 -6.18 17.01
C ARG A 165 -2.68 -6.45 16.23
N PHE A 166 -2.67 -6.14 14.93
CA PHE A 166 -3.87 -6.16 14.09
C PHE A 166 -3.78 -7.14 12.92
N GLY A 167 -2.65 -7.83 12.73
CA GLY A 167 -2.54 -8.90 11.75
C GLY A 167 -3.48 -10.05 12.07
N LYS A 168 -4.09 -10.62 11.04
CA LYS A 168 -4.93 -11.82 11.16
C LYS A 168 -4.04 -13.07 11.28
N PRO A 169 -4.35 -14.05 12.14
CA PRO A 169 -3.46 -15.18 12.42
C PRO A 169 -3.22 -16.14 11.26
N HIS A 170 -4.08 -16.13 10.26
CA HIS A 170 -4.09 -17.11 9.14
C HIS A 170 -4.05 -16.45 7.76
N ASP A 171 -3.55 -15.23 7.70
CA ASP A 171 -3.51 -14.44 6.47
C ASP A 171 -2.14 -13.75 6.35
N ASP A 172 -1.69 -13.56 5.13
CA ASP A 172 -0.53 -12.70 4.88
C ASP A 172 -0.91 -11.27 5.27
N ALA A 173 -0.03 -10.57 5.95
CA ALA A 173 -0.29 -9.22 6.43
C ALA A 173 0.90 -8.31 6.16
N SER A 174 0.72 -7.35 5.30
CA SER A 174 1.74 -6.36 4.96
C SER A 174 1.29 -4.95 5.31
N CYS A 175 2.25 -4.14 5.76
CA CYS A 175 2.04 -2.75 6.13
C CYS A 175 3.22 -1.89 5.71
N LEU A 176 2.95 -0.80 5.00
CA LEU A 176 3.90 0.25 4.67
C LEU A 176 3.54 1.52 5.44
N VAL A 177 4.52 2.10 6.11
CA VAL A 177 4.34 3.35 6.85
C VAL A 177 5.35 4.38 6.37
N MET A 178 4.85 5.55 5.98
CA MET A 178 5.67 6.70 5.58
C MET A 178 5.32 7.90 6.47
N ARG A 179 6.33 8.66 6.89
CA ARG A 179 6.12 9.93 7.58
C ARG A 179 6.57 11.07 6.68
N TYR A 180 5.66 11.99 6.41
CA TYR A 180 6.01 13.21 5.73
C TYR A 180 6.72 14.16 6.70
N LYS A 181 7.87 14.65 6.28
CA LYS A 181 8.61 15.74 6.97
C LYS A 181 9.00 16.78 5.94
N ARG A 182 8.70 18.01 6.24
CA ARG A 182 9.03 19.18 5.43
C ARG A 182 10.44 19.71 5.74
#